data_71737a503542706b62a15787d1325aa5
#
_entry.id   71737a503542706b62a15787d1325aa5
#
_cell.length_a   1.000
_cell.length_b   1.000
_cell.length_c   1.000
_cell.angle_alpha   90.00
_cell.angle_beta   90.00
_cell.angle_gamma   90.00
#
_symmetry.space_group_name_H-M   'P 1'
#
loop_
_entity.id
_entity.type
_entity.pdbx_description
1 polymer ?
#
loop_
_entity_poly.entity_id
_entity_poly.type
_entity_poly.pdbx_seq_one_letter_code
_entity_poly.pdbx_strand_id
1 'polypeptide(L)'
;MTGGVSGKRKDFIHENLTLENITKVCNGIYHGPQEKLQEEVTAITTDSRKVEKGGLFVPVVGERVDAHRFIPQVMEAGALATLSERTLEGADHPYIQVGSSLQAVKDIAEFYLEQLDIPVVGITGSVGKTSTKEVIASVLKEKYCTLKTQGNFNNELGLPLTVFRLRDEDEIAVLEMGISDFGEMARLAKIAK
;
A
#
# COMPACT_ATOMS: atom_id res chain seq x y z
N MET A 1 -33.37 -21.25 11.92
CA MET A 1 -33.26 -19.84 12.34
C MET A 1 -31.80 -19.46 12.15
N THR A 2 -31.47 -18.89 11.00
CA THR A 2 -30.10 -18.47 10.64
C THR A 2 -30.02 -16.98 10.87
N GLY A 3 -29.43 -16.59 12.00
CA GLY A 3 -29.15 -15.20 12.32
C GLY A 3 -27.94 -14.74 11.50
N GLY A 4 -28.18 -13.97 10.44
CA GLY A 4 -27.12 -13.27 9.72
C GLY A 4 -26.54 -12.18 10.58
N VAL A 5 -25.28 -12.32 10.96
CA VAL A 5 -24.52 -11.25 11.60
C VAL A 5 -24.18 -10.22 10.52
N SER A 6 -25.00 -9.16 10.43
CA SER A 6 -24.67 -7.95 9.69
C SER A 6 -23.55 -7.23 10.43
N GLY A 7 -22.31 -7.62 10.15
CA GLY A 7 -21.13 -6.88 10.59
C GLY A 7 -21.11 -5.52 9.89
N LYS A 8 -21.33 -4.44 10.65
CA LYS A 8 -21.01 -3.09 10.20
C LYS A 8 -19.55 -3.10 9.75
N ARG A 9 -19.27 -2.76 8.49
CA ARG A 9 -17.92 -2.42 8.05
C ARG A 9 -17.47 -1.27 8.96
N LYS A 10 -16.50 -1.55 9.84
CA LYS A 10 -15.74 -0.49 10.50
C LYS A 10 -15.03 0.27 9.39
N ASP A 11 -15.05 1.58 9.45
CA ASP A 11 -14.23 2.43 8.57
C ASP A 11 -12.78 2.00 8.82
N PHE A 12 -12.15 1.43 7.78
CA PHE A 12 -10.83 0.82 7.87
C PHE A 12 -9.80 1.94 7.97
N ILE A 13 -9.38 2.23 9.18
CA ILE A 13 -8.23 3.07 9.46
C ILE A 13 -7.02 2.13 9.43
N HIS A 14 -6.02 2.46 8.63
CA HIS A 14 -4.72 1.79 8.68
C HIS A 14 -4.03 2.26 9.96
N GLU A 15 -4.16 1.50 11.04
CA GLU A 15 -3.61 1.87 12.35
C GLU A 15 -2.13 2.27 12.20
N ASN A 16 -1.76 3.41 12.82
CA ASN A 16 -0.43 4.02 12.76
C ASN A 16 0.05 4.56 11.40
N LEU A 17 -0.72 4.50 10.33
CA LEU A 17 -0.36 5.18 9.08
C LEU A 17 -0.73 6.67 9.11
N THR A 18 -0.26 7.38 10.13
CA THR A 18 -0.37 8.84 10.21
C THR A 18 0.56 9.51 9.19
N LEU A 19 0.22 10.74 8.78
CA LEU A 19 1.10 11.52 7.89
C LEU A 19 2.49 11.73 8.50
N GLU A 20 2.60 11.82 9.83
CA GLU A 20 3.87 11.91 10.55
C GLU A 20 4.71 10.64 10.37
N ASN A 21 4.13 9.46 10.60
CA ASN A 21 4.84 8.20 10.46
C ASN A 21 5.24 7.93 9.02
N ILE A 22 4.35 8.19 8.06
CA ILE A 22 4.64 8.09 6.63
C ILE A 22 5.81 9.00 6.27
N THR A 23 5.80 10.26 6.73
CA THR A 23 6.90 11.20 6.49
C THR A 23 8.24 10.67 7.00
N LYS A 24 8.26 10.13 8.22
CA LYS A 24 9.46 9.54 8.84
C LYS A 24 9.97 8.34 8.07
N VAL A 25 9.07 7.39 7.76
CA VAL A 25 9.41 6.14 7.09
C VAL A 25 9.97 6.38 5.69
N CYS A 26 9.40 7.32 4.94
CA CYS A 26 9.86 7.67 3.60
C CYS A 26 11.09 8.61 3.61
N ASN A 27 11.58 9.02 4.78
CA ASN A 27 12.59 10.08 4.92
C ASN A 27 12.21 11.32 4.10
N GLY A 28 10.92 11.67 4.14
CA GLY A 28 10.32 12.76 3.38
C GLY A 28 10.29 14.08 4.14
N ILE A 29 9.82 15.11 3.47
CA ILE A 29 9.56 16.44 4.05
C ILE A 29 8.06 16.71 3.94
N TYR A 30 7.42 16.89 5.10
CA TYR A 30 6.00 17.23 5.13
C TYR A 30 5.78 18.71 4.84
N HIS A 31 4.81 18.98 4.00
CA HIS A 31 4.32 20.33 3.67
C HIS A 31 2.81 20.37 3.92
N GLY A 32 2.38 21.17 4.88
CA GLY A 32 0.97 21.32 5.23
C GLY A 32 0.75 21.77 6.66
N PRO A 33 -0.53 21.86 7.09
CA PRO A 33 -0.88 22.20 8.47
C PRO A 33 -0.40 21.16 9.48
N GLN A 34 0.22 21.60 10.58
CA GLN A 34 0.80 20.71 11.60
C GLN A 34 -0.25 19.82 12.27
N GLU A 35 -1.48 20.32 12.42
CA GLU A 35 -2.60 19.58 12.99
C GLU A 35 -2.96 18.31 12.20
N LYS A 36 -2.65 18.27 10.90
CA LYS A 36 -2.91 17.11 10.04
C LYS A 36 -1.86 16.00 10.14
N LEU A 37 -0.71 16.25 10.75
CA LEU A 37 0.34 15.24 10.88
C LEU A 37 -0.11 13.97 11.59
N GLN A 38 -1.05 14.09 12.52
CA GLN A 38 -1.59 12.95 13.28
C GLN A 38 -2.81 12.29 12.61
N GLU A 39 -3.28 12.82 11.48
CA GLU A 39 -4.36 12.18 10.74
C GLU A 39 -3.86 10.91 10.06
N GLU A 40 -4.64 9.83 10.20
CA GLU A 40 -4.37 8.54 9.58
C GLU A 40 -4.96 8.47 8.17
N VAL A 41 -4.23 7.84 7.26
CA VAL A 41 -4.72 7.62 5.90
C VAL A 41 -5.66 6.41 5.85
N THR A 42 -6.78 6.56 5.16
CA THR A 42 -7.78 5.50 5.01
C THR A 42 -7.43 4.46 3.96
N ALA A 43 -6.63 4.83 2.97
CA ALA A 43 -6.18 3.99 1.88
C ALA A 43 -4.94 4.57 1.23
N ILE A 44 -4.15 3.73 0.55
CA ILE A 44 -3.00 4.16 -0.25
C ILE A 44 -3.20 3.65 -1.68
N THR A 45 -3.10 4.54 -2.65
CA THR A 45 -3.28 4.19 -4.06
C THR A 45 -2.34 4.95 -4.99
N THR A 46 -1.96 4.31 -6.09
CA THR A 46 -1.23 4.90 -7.21
C THR A 46 -2.15 5.19 -8.41
N ASP A 47 -3.42 4.77 -8.35
CA ASP A 47 -4.41 5.00 -9.39
C ASP A 47 -5.32 6.18 -8.99
N SER A 48 -5.19 7.31 -9.69
CA SER A 48 -5.96 8.52 -9.42
C SER A 48 -7.49 8.35 -9.49
N ARG A 49 -7.97 7.29 -10.16
CA ARG A 49 -9.40 6.98 -10.30
C ARG A 49 -9.95 6.20 -9.09
N LYS A 50 -9.07 5.69 -8.23
CA LYS A 50 -9.39 4.86 -7.07
C LYS A 50 -9.09 5.55 -5.74
N VAL A 51 -8.91 6.85 -5.79
CA VAL A 51 -8.69 7.64 -4.57
C VAL A 51 -9.95 7.64 -3.72
N GLU A 52 -9.79 7.28 -2.46
CA GLU A 52 -10.83 7.31 -1.46
C GLU A 52 -10.69 8.56 -0.58
N LYS A 53 -11.80 9.00 0.03
CA LYS A 53 -11.78 10.13 0.95
C LYS A 53 -10.85 9.81 2.14
N GLY A 54 -9.93 10.71 2.45
CA GLY A 54 -8.93 10.50 3.49
C GLY A 54 -7.73 9.65 3.06
N GLY A 55 -7.66 9.22 1.79
CA GLY A 55 -6.57 8.40 1.26
C GLY A 55 -5.29 9.18 0.96
N LEU A 56 -4.18 8.45 0.83
CA LEU A 56 -2.90 8.95 0.33
C LEU A 56 -2.75 8.57 -1.15
N PHE A 57 -2.53 9.56 -1.99
CA PHE A 57 -2.19 9.33 -3.39
C PHE A 57 -0.67 9.28 -3.57
N VAL A 58 -0.18 8.25 -4.26
CA VAL A 58 1.23 8.08 -4.60
C VAL A 58 1.42 8.21 -6.10
N PRO A 59 1.81 9.38 -6.61
CA PRO A 59 2.09 9.55 -8.03
C PRO A 59 3.39 8.85 -8.41
N VAL A 60 3.30 7.91 -9.34
CA VAL A 60 4.46 7.21 -9.90
C VAL A 60 4.74 7.79 -11.28
N VAL A 61 6.01 8.11 -11.55
CA VAL A 61 6.47 8.53 -12.87
C VAL A 61 6.64 7.27 -13.73
N GLY A 62 5.76 7.10 -14.70
CA GLY A 62 5.83 6.01 -15.66
C GLY A 62 6.46 6.46 -16.99
N GLU A 63 6.79 5.52 -17.86
CA GLU A 63 7.40 5.80 -19.17
C GLU A 63 6.58 6.73 -20.06
N ARG A 64 5.25 6.71 -19.96
CA ARG A 64 4.32 7.47 -20.81
C ARG A 64 3.60 8.59 -20.09
N VAL A 65 3.49 8.50 -18.77
CA VAL A 65 2.65 9.42 -18.00
C VAL A 65 3.31 9.70 -16.66
N ASP A 66 3.48 11.00 -16.35
CA ASP A 66 3.78 11.47 -15.01
C ASP A 66 2.47 11.64 -14.23
N ALA A 67 2.28 10.79 -13.20
CA ALA A 67 1.05 10.79 -12.42
C ALA A 67 0.90 12.01 -11.51
N HIS A 68 1.94 12.84 -11.33
CA HIS A 68 1.84 14.09 -10.58
C HIS A 68 0.79 15.06 -11.16
N ARG A 69 0.52 14.98 -12.47
CA ARG A 69 -0.52 15.79 -13.13
C ARG A 69 -1.93 15.56 -12.58
N PHE A 70 -2.17 14.43 -11.91
CA PHE A 70 -3.47 14.08 -11.34
C PHE A 70 -3.65 14.58 -9.90
N ILE A 71 -2.62 15.19 -9.29
CA ILE A 71 -2.68 15.68 -7.90
C ILE A 71 -3.88 16.60 -7.68
N PRO A 72 -4.17 17.63 -8.49
CA PRO A 72 -5.34 18.46 -8.26
C PRO A 72 -6.64 17.66 -8.24
N GLN A 73 -6.82 16.76 -9.19
CA GLN A 73 -8.02 15.92 -9.29
C GLN A 73 -8.22 15.03 -8.06
N VAL A 74 -7.16 14.41 -7.55
CA VAL A 74 -7.27 13.51 -6.39
C VAL A 74 -7.52 14.26 -5.10
N MET A 75 -7.00 15.47 -4.98
CA MET A 75 -7.27 16.33 -3.83
C MET A 75 -8.74 16.81 -3.83
N GLU A 76 -9.28 17.17 -4.99
CA GLU A 76 -10.72 17.47 -5.16
C GLU A 76 -11.60 16.26 -4.84
N ALA A 77 -11.14 15.04 -5.13
CA ALA A 77 -11.83 13.80 -4.78
C ALA A 77 -11.79 13.47 -3.27
N GLY A 78 -11.02 14.25 -2.48
CA GLY A 78 -11.00 14.15 -1.03
C GLY A 78 -9.82 13.35 -0.47
N ALA A 79 -8.72 13.18 -1.22
CA ALA A 79 -7.48 12.67 -0.65
C ALA A 79 -7.04 13.50 0.56
N LEU A 80 -6.50 12.85 1.59
CA LEU A 80 -5.92 13.54 2.74
C LEU A 80 -4.62 14.25 2.37
N ALA A 81 -3.77 13.55 1.62
CA ALA A 81 -2.48 14.06 1.18
C ALA A 81 -2.01 13.33 -0.10
N THR A 82 -0.95 13.83 -0.69
CA THR A 82 -0.23 13.17 -1.77
C THR A 82 1.27 13.07 -1.46
N LEU A 83 1.96 12.08 -2.04
CA LEU A 83 3.41 12.17 -2.18
C LEU A 83 3.76 13.06 -3.38
N SER A 84 4.99 13.55 -3.43
CA SER A 84 5.52 14.25 -4.59
C SER A 84 7.04 14.14 -4.65
N GLU A 85 7.60 13.89 -5.83
CA GLU A 85 9.06 13.88 -6.04
C GLU A 85 9.62 15.30 -6.28
N ARG A 86 8.75 16.30 -6.26
CA ARG A 86 9.11 17.70 -6.46
C ARG A 86 8.33 18.63 -5.53
N THR A 87 8.86 19.82 -5.32
CA THR A 87 8.13 20.87 -4.61
C THR A 87 6.88 21.26 -5.39
N LEU A 88 5.72 21.32 -4.72
CA LEU A 88 4.47 21.76 -5.29
C LEU A 88 4.27 23.23 -4.93
N GLU A 89 4.66 24.14 -5.84
CA GLU A 89 4.54 25.58 -5.61
C GLU A 89 3.06 26.00 -5.50
N GLY A 90 2.73 26.73 -4.44
CA GLY A 90 1.37 27.23 -4.21
C GLY A 90 0.35 26.15 -3.84
N ALA A 91 0.79 24.95 -3.43
CA ALA A 91 -0.12 23.92 -2.96
C ALA A 91 -0.87 24.38 -1.70
N ASP A 92 -2.20 24.28 -1.75
CA ASP A 92 -3.13 24.57 -0.66
C ASP A 92 -3.54 23.32 0.13
N HIS A 93 -2.90 22.18 -0.15
CA HIS A 93 -3.19 20.87 0.41
C HIS A 93 -1.92 20.21 0.98
N PRO A 94 -2.06 19.27 1.94
CA PRO A 94 -0.92 18.53 2.47
C PRO A 94 -0.25 17.66 1.42
N TYR A 95 1.08 17.66 1.43
CA TYR A 95 1.86 16.68 0.68
C TYR A 95 3.17 16.33 1.40
N ILE A 96 3.72 15.18 1.07
CA ILE A 96 5.01 14.73 1.57
C ILE A 96 5.96 14.66 0.38
N GLN A 97 7.01 15.50 0.41
CA GLN A 97 8.05 15.48 -0.61
C GLN A 97 9.02 14.35 -0.34
N VAL A 98 9.25 13.51 -1.34
CA VAL A 98 10.11 12.32 -1.27
C VAL A 98 11.10 12.29 -2.42
N GLY A 99 12.22 11.59 -2.25
CA GLY A 99 13.21 11.43 -3.32
C GLY A 99 12.74 10.47 -4.44
N SER A 100 11.88 9.51 -4.11
CA SER A 100 11.28 8.55 -5.06
C SER A 100 9.96 8.05 -4.53
N SER A 101 8.90 8.22 -5.29
CA SER A 101 7.56 7.70 -4.98
C SER A 101 7.54 6.17 -4.97
N LEU A 102 8.29 5.53 -5.86
CA LEU A 102 8.40 4.07 -5.90
C LEU A 102 9.13 3.52 -4.67
N GLN A 103 10.18 4.19 -4.18
CA GLN A 103 10.83 3.77 -2.95
C GLN A 103 9.93 4.04 -1.74
N ALA A 104 9.29 5.20 -1.67
CA ALA A 104 8.39 5.55 -0.59
C ALA A 104 7.24 4.54 -0.43
N VAL A 105 6.62 4.08 -1.51
CA VAL A 105 5.54 3.08 -1.42
C VAL A 105 6.02 1.75 -0.85
N LYS A 106 7.27 1.36 -1.13
CA LYS A 106 7.89 0.15 -0.55
C LYS A 106 8.15 0.32 0.95
N ASP A 107 8.72 1.44 1.34
CA ASP A 107 9.04 1.75 2.74
C ASP A 107 7.75 1.82 3.60
N ILE A 108 6.68 2.42 3.08
CA ILE A 108 5.37 2.45 3.75
C ILE A 108 4.80 1.02 3.88
N ALA A 109 4.92 0.19 2.85
CA ALA A 109 4.39 -1.17 2.89
C ALA A 109 5.16 -2.06 3.87
N GLU A 110 6.48 -1.94 3.94
CA GLU A 110 7.32 -2.61 4.96
C GLU A 110 6.87 -2.20 6.37
N PHE A 111 6.80 -0.92 6.63
CA PHE A 111 6.33 -0.38 7.92
C PHE A 111 4.93 -0.87 8.27
N TYR A 112 3.98 -0.84 7.33
CA TYR A 112 2.61 -1.29 7.58
C TYR A 112 2.54 -2.77 7.90
N LEU A 113 3.25 -3.61 7.15
CA LEU A 113 3.25 -5.06 7.39
C LEU A 113 3.90 -5.42 8.73
N GLU A 114 4.93 -4.70 9.15
CA GLU A 114 5.56 -4.87 10.46
C GLU A 114 4.59 -4.56 11.63
N GLN A 115 3.62 -3.64 11.42
CA GLN A 115 2.62 -3.31 12.45
C GLN A 115 1.55 -4.41 12.62
N LEU A 116 1.26 -5.15 11.55
CA LEU A 116 0.22 -6.20 11.58
C LEU A 116 0.67 -7.48 12.28
N ASP A 117 1.98 -7.73 12.36
CA ASP A 117 2.60 -8.91 13.02
C ASP A 117 1.95 -10.25 12.63
N ILE A 118 1.60 -10.40 11.34
CA ILE A 118 0.99 -11.61 10.81
C ILE A 118 2.00 -12.48 10.06
N PRO A 119 1.84 -13.82 10.05
CA PRO A 119 2.66 -14.70 9.22
C PRO A 119 2.50 -14.39 7.73
N VAL A 120 3.63 -14.39 7.02
CA VAL A 120 3.68 -14.20 5.57
C VAL A 120 4.26 -15.43 4.88
N VAL A 121 3.54 -15.95 3.90
CA VAL A 121 4.03 -16.99 2.99
C VAL A 121 4.44 -16.33 1.67
N GLY A 122 5.75 -16.16 1.46
CA GLY A 122 6.31 -15.64 0.22
C GLY A 122 6.50 -16.74 -0.83
N ILE A 123 6.03 -16.52 -2.04
CA ILE A 123 6.15 -17.48 -3.15
C ILE A 123 6.91 -16.85 -4.29
N THR A 124 8.04 -17.46 -4.62
CA THR A 124 8.85 -17.07 -5.77
C THR A 124 9.22 -18.29 -6.63
N GLY A 125 9.84 -18.06 -7.78
CA GLY A 125 10.27 -19.09 -8.71
C GLY A 125 10.08 -18.69 -10.17
N SER A 126 10.70 -19.43 -11.07
CA SER A 126 10.60 -19.15 -12.52
C SER A 126 9.25 -19.54 -13.10
N VAL A 127 8.64 -20.62 -12.61
CA VAL A 127 7.38 -21.19 -13.09
C VAL A 127 6.51 -21.62 -11.92
N GLY A 128 5.19 -21.60 -12.09
CA GLY A 128 4.23 -22.19 -11.14
C GLY A 128 3.88 -21.33 -9.93
N LYS A 129 4.43 -20.12 -9.79
CA LYS A 129 4.15 -19.21 -8.66
C LYS A 129 2.65 -19.03 -8.40
N THR A 130 1.91 -18.66 -9.43
CA THR A 130 0.47 -18.37 -9.32
C THR A 130 -0.32 -19.61 -8.91
N SER A 131 -0.04 -20.77 -9.53
CA SER A 131 -0.70 -22.03 -9.15
C SER A 131 -0.39 -22.43 -7.72
N THR A 132 0.87 -22.33 -7.30
CA THR A 132 1.30 -22.60 -5.92
C THR A 132 0.62 -21.66 -4.92
N LYS A 133 0.56 -20.36 -5.22
CA LYS A 133 -0.15 -19.37 -4.43
C LYS A 133 -1.63 -19.75 -4.26
N GLU A 134 -2.30 -20.10 -5.34
CA GLU A 134 -3.73 -20.47 -5.30
C GLU A 134 -3.98 -21.69 -4.42
N VAL A 135 -3.15 -22.74 -4.56
CA VAL A 135 -3.26 -23.97 -3.74
C VAL A 135 -3.01 -23.67 -2.27
N ILE A 136 -1.92 -22.99 -1.93
CA ILE A 136 -1.58 -22.66 -0.54
C ILE A 136 -2.67 -21.79 0.09
N ALA A 137 -3.12 -20.75 -0.61
CA ALA A 137 -4.16 -19.88 -0.10
C ALA A 137 -5.50 -20.61 0.07
N SER A 138 -5.82 -21.56 -0.80
CA SER A 138 -7.04 -22.37 -0.65
C SER A 138 -7.01 -23.23 0.61
N VAL A 139 -5.89 -23.87 0.91
CA VAL A 139 -5.72 -24.68 2.13
C VAL A 139 -5.77 -23.81 3.39
N LEU A 140 -5.07 -22.67 3.38
CA LEU A 140 -5.03 -21.77 4.53
C LEU A 140 -6.41 -21.17 4.85
N LYS A 141 -7.20 -20.84 3.84
CA LYS A 141 -8.55 -20.29 3.99
C LYS A 141 -9.54 -21.20 4.72
N GLU A 142 -9.27 -22.51 4.80
CA GLU A 142 -10.11 -23.42 5.58
C GLU A 142 -10.06 -23.13 7.09
N LYS A 143 -9.02 -22.42 7.54
CA LYS A 143 -8.81 -22.15 8.97
C LYS A 143 -8.56 -20.68 9.29
N TYR A 144 -7.96 -19.91 8.39
CA TYR A 144 -7.48 -18.55 8.63
C TYR A 144 -8.13 -17.55 7.69
N CYS A 145 -8.37 -16.32 8.17
CA CYS A 145 -8.63 -15.20 7.29
C CYS A 145 -7.36 -14.91 6.49
N THR A 146 -7.39 -15.20 5.18
CA THR A 146 -6.18 -15.25 4.35
C THR A 146 -6.26 -14.24 3.23
N LEU A 147 -5.36 -13.25 3.22
CA LEU A 147 -5.14 -12.40 2.05
C LEU A 147 -4.13 -13.05 1.11
N LYS A 148 -4.35 -12.92 -0.20
CA LYS A 148 -3.37 -13.35 -1.22
C LYS A 148 -3.18 -12.30 -2.30
N THR A 149 -2.01 -12.33 -2.95
CA THR A 149 -1.75 -11.54 -4.15
C THR A 149 -2.81 -11.82 -5.21
N GLN A 150 -3.43 -10.77 -5.73
CA GLN A 150 -4.39 -10.84 -6.83
C GLN A 150 -3.72 -10.56 -8.18
N GLY A 151 -4.14 -11.29 -9.22
CA GLY A 151 -3.61 -11.09 -10.56
C GLY A 151 -2.08 -11.17 -10.59
N ASN A 152 -1.46 -10.18 -11.22
CA ASN A 152 -0.01 -10.04 -11.38
C ASN A 152 0.60 -8.92 -10.49
N PHE A 153 -0.02 -8.60 -9.35
CA PHE A 153 0.51 -7.63 -8.38
C PHE A 153 1.68 -8.20 -7.57
N ASN A 154 2.71 -8.68 -8.26
CA ASN A 154 3.83 -9.44 -7.70
C ASN A 154 5.21 -8.78 -7.92
N ASN A 155 5.25 -7.57 -8.49
CA ASN A 155 6.47 -6.79 -8.71
C ASN A 155 6.69 -5.71 -7.63
N GLU A 156 7.71 -4.87 -7.81
CA GLU A 156 8.11 -3.82 -6.86
C GLU A 156 7.02 -2.78 -6.53
N LEU A 157 6.02 -2.61 -7.39
CA LEU A 157 4.86 -1.75 -7.12
C LEU A 157 3.64 -2.57 -6.67
N GLY A 158 3.41 -3.71 -7.30
CA GLY A 158 2.24 -4.55 -7.04
C GLY A 158 2.25 -5.20 -5.65
N LEU A 159 3.43 -5.63 -5.16
CA LEU A 159 3.55 -6.21 -3.84
C LEU A 159 3.17 -5.23 -2.72
N PRO A 160 3.69 -3.99 -2.67
CA PRO A 160 3.22 -2.96 -1.75
C PRO A 160 1.72 -2.73 -1.80
N LEU A 161 1.14 -2.62 -3.00
CA LEU A 161 -0.30 -2.43 -3.18
C LEU A 161 -1.12 -3.63 -2.69
N THR A 162 -0.55 -4.83 -2.73
CA THR A 162 -1.16 -6.02 -2.12
C THR A 162 -1.11 -5.93 -0.59
N VAL A 163 0.01 -5.51 -0.02
CA VAL A 163 0.20 -5.32 1.43
C VAL A 163 -0.80 -4.29 1.99
N PHE A 164 -1.03 -3.18 1.31
CA PHE A 164 -2.01 -2.17 1.75
C PHE A 164 -3.47 -2.66 1.75
N ARG A 165 -3.75 -3.84 1.25
CA ARG A 165 -5.08 -4.46 1.32
C ARG A 165 -5.28 -5.33 2.56
N LEU A 166 -4.22 -5.62 3.32
CA LEU A 166 -4.31 -6.29 4.60
C LEU A 166 -5.12 -5.46 5.59
N ARG A 167 -5.83 -6.15 6.46
CA ARG A 167 -6.67 -5.57 7.52
C ARG A 167 -6.45 -6.36 8.81
N ASP A 168 -6.90 -5.83 9.93
CA ASP A 168 -6.76 -6.45 11.25
C ASP A 168 -7.39 -7.84 11.35
N GLU A 169 -8.38 -8.13 10.51
CA GLU A 169 -8.99 -9.46 10.45
C GLU A 169 -8.17 -10.49 9.68
N ASP A 170 -7.17 -10.07 8.88
CA ASP A 170 -6.31 -10.99 8.15
C ASP A 170 -5.31 -11.65 9.10
N GLU A 171 -5.31 -12.97 9.16
CA GLU A 171 -4.47 -13.76 10.05
C GLU A 171 -3.21 -14.28 9.34
N ILE A 172 -3.18 -14.27 8.00
CA ILE A 172 -2.04 -14.72 7.20
C ILE A 172 -2.08 -14.11 5.80
N ALA A 173 -0.90 -13.77 5.27
CA ALA A 173 -0.73 -13.28 3.91
C ALA A 173 0.00 -14.29 3.02
N VAL A 174 -0.48 -14.49 1.78
CA VAL A 174 0.20 -15.32 0.76
C VAL A 174 0.61 -14.40 -0.39
N LEU A 175 1.89 -14.05 -0.42
CA LEU A 175 2.44 -13.03 -1.30
C LEU A 175 3.24 -13.66 -2.44
N GLU A 176 2.81 -13.45 -3.68
CA GLU A 176 3.55 -13.82 -4.87
C GLU A 176 4.61 -12.76 -5.19
N MET A 177 5.85 -13.17 -5.35
CA MET A 177 6.99 -12.31 -5.67
C MET A 177 7.56 -12.67 -7.03
N GLY A 178 7.30 -11.83 -8.03
CA GLY A 178 7.84 -11.93 -9.39
C GLY A 178 9.15 -11.18 -9.49
N ILE A 179 10.16 -11.80 -10.10
CA ILE A 179 11.47 -11.22 -10.30
C ILE A 179 11.70 -11.04 -11.79
N SER A 180 12.13 -9.87 -12.18
CA SER A 180 12.51 -9.53 -13.56
C SER A 180 13.98 -9.12 -13.67
N ASP A 181 14.60 -8.69 -12.54
CA ASP A 181 15.96 -8.16 -12.53
C ASP A 181 16.77 -8.60 -11.30
N PHE A 182 18.10 -8.45 -11.38
CA PHE A 182 19.02 -8.78 -10.28
C PHE A 182 18.76 -7.89 -9.05
N GLY A 183 18.78 -8.52 -7.86
CA GLY A 183 18.57 -7.83 -6.58
C GLY A 183 17.11 -7.50 -6.25
N GLU A 184 16.17 -7.71 -7.17
CA GLU A 184 14.74 -7.46 -6.94
C GLU A 184 14.18 -8.35 -5.83
N MET A 185 14.61 -9.63 -5.76
CA MET A 185 14.17 -10.54 -4.69
C MET A 185 14.52 -10.04 -3.30
N ALA A 186 15.73 -9.50 -3.10
CA ALA A 186 16.11 -8.97 -1.79
C ALA A 186 15.22 -7.80 -1.36
N ARG A 187 14.82 -6.95 -2.31
CA ARG A 187 13.90 -5.83 -2.07
C ARG A 187 12.49 -6.30 -1.76
N LEU A 188 11.98 -7.29 -2.52
CA LEU A 188 10.63 -7.85 -2.29
C LEU A 188 10.58 -8.64 -0.97
N ALA A 189 11.62 -9.42 -0.67
CA ALA A 189 11.72 -10.17 0.58
C ALA A 189 11.78 -9.23 1.81
N LYS A 190 12.38 -8.05 1.66
CA LYS A 190 12.42 -7.05 2.73
C LYS A 190 11.03 -6.51 3.08
N ILE A 191 10.14 -6.35 2.08
CA ILE A 191 8.75 -5.94 2.29
C ILE A 191 7.94 -7.07 2.95
N ALA A 192 8.25 -8.33 2.62
CA ALA A 192 7.47 -9.52 3.00
C ALA A 192 8.01 -10.27 4.24
N LYS A 193 8.86 -9.65 5.05
CA LYS A 193 9.54 -10.25 6.23
C LYS A 193 8.64 -11.05 7.16
#